data_1527b330791ccd3373a4cb4069e40cd2
#
_entry.id   1527b330791ccd3373a4cb4069e40cd2
#
_cell.length_a   1.000
_cell.length_b   1.000
_cell.length_c   1.000
_cell.angle_alpha   90.00
_cell.angle_beta   90.00
_cell.angle_gamma   90.00
#
_symmetry.space_group_name_H-M   'P 1'
#
loop_
_entity.id
_entity.type
_entity.pdbx_description
1 polymer ?
#
loop_
_entity_poly.entity_id
_entity_poly.type
_entity_poly.pdbx_seq_one_letter_code
_entity_poly.pdbx_strand_id
1 'polypeptide(L)'
;ATLMQAHMQHGAIATMAVKQRVTTRSLLMNDAGYLKGWRDNRSGEMILVDESDAGLSPIAFSAIHVMDPRIFKLFPSEKRFPIMPFYLDLARTEPIYMHRHDADEWIDIGKLEAYSNI
;
A
#
# COMPACT_ATOMS: atom_id res chain seq x y z
N ALA A 1 0.14 -4.03 15.91
CA ALA A 1 1.42 -3.46 15.45
C ALA A 1 1.21 -2.11 14.81
N THR A 2 2.18 -1.23 14.91
CA THR A 2 2.13 0.05 14.20
C THR A 2 2.52 -0.15 12.74
N LEU A 3 2.24 0.87 11.93
CA LEU A 3 2.62 0.84 10.52
C LEU A 3 4.14 0.65 10.37
N MET A 4 4.93 1.36 11.16
CA MET A 4 6.38 1.23 11.12
C MET A 4 6.85 -0.16 11.52
N GLN A 5 6.25 -0.72 12.57
CA GLN A 5 6.59 -2.07 13.01
C GLN A 5 6.25 -3.09 11.95
N ALA A 6 5.10 -2.97 11.32
CA ALA A 6 4.70 -3.87 10.25
C ALA A 6 5.67 -3.78 9.07
N HIS A 7 6.08 -2.56 8.71
CA HIS A 7 7.04 -2.35 7.63
C HIS A 7 8.37 -3.04 7.93
N MET A 8 8.87 -2.88 9.15
CA MET A 8 10.14 -3.50 9.54
C MET A 8 10.06 -5.01 9.61
N GLN A 9 8.92 -5.53 10.09
CA GLN A 9 8.73 -6.97 10.20
C GLN A 9 8.70 -7.68 8.86
N HIS A 10 8.10 -7.07 7.86
CA HIS A 10 7.89 -7.73 6.57
C HIS A 10 9.02 -7.51 5.57
N GLY A 11 9.94 -6.60 5.87
CA GLY A 11 11.03 -6.31 4.95
C GLY A 11 10.56 -5.85 3.58
N ALA A 12 9.37 -5.28 3.50
CA ALA A 12 8.81 -4.85 2.22
C ALA A 12 9.51 -3.60 1.72
N ILE A 13 9.46 -3.38 0.41
CA ILE A 13 10.01 -2.15 -0.17
C ILE A 13 9.14 -0.95 0.17
N ALA A 14 7.85 -1.20 0.40
CA ALA A 14 6.92 -0.18 0.90
C ALA A 14 5.82 -0.85 1.69
N THR A 15 5.24 -0.14 2.64
CA THR A 15 4.08 -0.61 3.41
C THR A 15 3.03 0.48 3.37
N MET A 16 1.83 0.11 2.93
CA MET A 16 0.71 1.04 2.80
C MET A 16 -0.28 0.81 3.95
N ALA A 17 -0.78 1.89 4.52
CA ALA A 17 -1.86 1.79 5.50
C ALA A 17 -3.18 1.64 4.77
N VAL A 18 -3.97 0.64 5.13
CA VAL A 18 -5.23 0.32 4.47
C VAL A 18 -6.32 0.09 5.50
N LYS A 19 -7.55 0.28 5.07
CA LYS A 19 -8.71 0.17 5.94
C LYS A 19 -9.91 -0.32 5.14
N GLN A 20 -10.75 -1.12 5.77
CA GLN A 20 -11.99 -1.55 5.15
C GLN A 20 -13.01 -0.41 5.21
N ARG A 21 -13.34 0.16 4.06
CA ARG A 21 -14.38 1.18 3.95
C ARG A 21 -14.88 1.27 2.52
N VAL A 22 -16.05 1.86 2.36
CA VAL A 22 -16.60 2.10 1.03
C VAL A 22 -15.78 3.17 0.34
N THR A 23 -15.40 2.93 -0.89
CA THR A 23 -14.61 3.87 -1.67
C THR A 23 -14.90 3.66 -3.16
N THR A 24 -14.65 4.67 -3.97
CA THR A 24 -14.83 4.55 -5.42
C THR A 24 -13.70 3.79 -6.08
N ARG A 25 -12.54 3.73 -5.44
CA ARG A 25 -11.38 3.00 -5.95
C ARG A 25 -10.77 2.20 -4.82
N SER A 26 -10.49 0.93 -5.08
CA SER A 26 -9.93 0.02 -4.09
C SER A 26 -8.60 -0.50 -4.56
N LEU A 27 -7.72 -0.78 -3.60
CA LEU A 27 -6.58 -1.64 -3.84
C LEU A 27 -7.04 -3.08 -3.70
N LEU A 28 -6.33 -3.99 -4.32
CA LEU A 28 -6.61 -5.43 -4.20
C LEU A 28 -5.44 -6.09 -3.49
N MET A 29 -5.77 -6.86 -2.48
CA MET A 29 -4.82 -7.46 -1.57
C MET A 29 -4.99 -8.97 -1.54
N ASN A 30 -3.88 -9.70 -1.51
CA ASN A 30 -3.96 -11.15 -1.35
C ASN A 30 -4.08 -11.54 0.12
N ASP A 31 -4.24 -12.84 0.39
CA ASP A 31 -4.42 -13.34 1.76
C ASP A 31 -3.19 -13.10 2.64
N ALA A 32 -2.04 -12.99 2.04
CA ALA A 32 -0.81 -12.72 2.78
C ALA A 32 -0.60 -11.24 3.11
N GLY A 33 -1.46 -10.36 2.58
CA GLY A 33 -1.40 -8.94 2.90
C GLY A 33 -0.59 -8.10 1.93
N TYR A 34 -0.35 -8.58 0.71
CA TYR A 34 0.44 -7.84 -0.26
C TYR A 34 -0.42 -7.22 -1.36
N LEU A 35 0.04 -6.08 -1.87
CA LEU A 35 -0.63 -5.38 -2.96
C LEU A 35 -0.57 -6.22 -4.24
N LYS A 36 -1.73 -6.48 -4.83
CA LYS A 36 -1.85 -7.28 -6.04
C LYS A 36 -2.73 -6.68 -7.12
N GLY A 37 -3.27 -5.50 -6.90
CA GLY A 37 -4.07 -4.87 -7.94
C GLY A 37 -4.79 -3.62 -7.47
N TRP A 38 -5.62 -3.12 -8.38
CA TRP A 38 -6.41 -1.92 -8.20
C TRP A 38 -7.73 -2.07 -8.97
N ARG A 39 -8.79 -1.51 -8.45
CA ARG A 39 -10.09 -1.59 -9.11
C ARG A 39 -10.85 -0.27 -8.97
N ASP A 40 -11.48 0.17 -10.06
CA ASP A 40 -12.46 1.24 -10.02
C ASP A 40 -13.82 0.59 -9.74
N ASN A 41 -14.41 0.89 -8.59
CA ASN A 41 -15.64 0.22 -8.15
C ASN A 41 -16.87 0.71 -8.90
N ARG A 42 -16.78 1.80 -9.66
CA ARG A 42 -17.89 2.30 -10.46
C ARG A 42 -17.94 1.66 -11.83
N SER A 43 -16.80 1.52 -12.47
CA SER A 43 -16.73 0.99 -13.83
C SER A 43 -16.40 -0.50 -13.86
N GLY A 44 -15.83 -1.03 -12.80
CA GLY A 44 -15.34 -2.40 -12.78
C GLY A 44 -13.96 -2.58 -13.39
N GLU A 45 -13.34 -1.49 -13.83
CA GLU A 45 -12.00 -1.57 -14.42
C GLU A 45 -11.00 -2.02 -13.39
N MET A 46 -10.11 -2.93 -13.77
CA MET A 46 -9.09 -3.47 -12.89
C MET A 46 -7.72 -3.41 -13.50
N ILE A 47 -6.71 -3.21 -12.65
CA ILE A 47 -5.31 -3.40 -13.02
C ILE A 47 -4.79 -4.47 -12.07
N LEU A 48 -4.28 -5.56 -12.62
CA LEU A 48 -3.79 -6.69 -11.82
C LEU A 48 -2.29 -6.79 -11.92
N VAL A 49 -1.64 -7.05 -10.79
CA VAL A 49 -0.20 -7.28 -10.74
C VAL A 49 0.12 -8.64 -11.35
N ASP A 50 -0.68 -9.65 -10.99
CA ASP A 50 -0.62 -10.96 -11.61
C ASP A 50 -1.81 -11.11 -12.53
N GLU A 51 -1.88 -12.17 -13.31
CA GLU A 51 -2.94 -12.31 -14.30
C GLU A 51 -4.29 -12.68 -13.72
N SER A 52 -4.36 -13.02 -12.45
CA SER A 52 -5.58 -13.51 -11.83
C SER A 52 -6.01 -12.63 -10.68
N ASP A 53 -7.32 -12.44 -10.53
CA ASP A 53 -7.88 -11.76 -9.39
C ASP A 53 -8.38 -12.75 -8.32
N ALA A 54 -8.12 -14.04 -8.50
CA ALA A 54 -8.57 -15.05 -7.56
C ALA A 54 -7.93 -14.85 -6.19
N GLY A 55 -8.75 -14.87 -5.15
CA GLY A 55 -8.26 -14.73 -3.78
C GLY A 55 -7.90 -13.30 -3.38
N LEU A 56 -8.21 -12.32 -4.20
CA LEU A 56 -7.93 -10.92 -3.87
C LEU A 56 -9.14 -10.28 -3.21
N SER A 57 -8.87 -9.39 -2.25
CA SER A 57 -9.91 -8.66 -1.53
C SER A 57 -9.72 -7.16 -1.73
N PRO A 58 -10.82 -6.42 -1.92
CA PRO A 58 -10.71 -4.97 -2.05
C PRO A 58 -10.51 -4.31 -0.69
N ILE A 59 -9.69 -3.27 -0.67
CA ILE A 59 -9.42 -2.52 0.55
C ILE A 59 -9.08 -1.08 0.18
N ALA A 60 -9.37 -0.14 1.08
CA ALA A 60 -9.14 1.27 0.80
C ALA A 60 -7.78 1.72 1.31
N PHE A 61 -7.09 2.50 0.50
CA PHE A 61 -5.81 3.11 0.87
C PHE A 61 -6.08 4.35 1.73
N SER A 62 -5.36 4.48 2.83
CA SER A 62 -5.52 5.59 3.77
C SER A 62 -4.54 6.73 3.51
N ALA A 63 -3.90 6.74 2.36
CA ALA A 63 -2.98 7.79 1.92
C ALA A 63 -1.72 7.95 2.78
N ILE A 64 -1.42 6.97 3.62
CA ILE A 64 -0.21 6.97 4.44
C ILE A 64 0.58 5.71 4.11
N HIS A 65 1.87 5.89 3.85
CA HIS A 65 2.72 4.75 3.51
C HIS A 65 4.15 5.00 3.99
N VAL A 66 4.87 3.92 4.19
CA VAL A 66 6.28 3.93 4.58
C VAL A 66 7.07 3.29 3.46
N MET A 67 8.16 3.91 3.06
CA MET A 67 9.02 3.40 2.00
C MET A 67 10.39 3.03 2.56
N ASP A 68 10.92 1.91 2.07
CA ASP A 68 12.31 1.56 2.33
C ASP A 68 13.20 2.47 1.46
N PRO A 69 14.33 2.99 1.98
CA PRO A 69 15.20 3.89 1.19
C PRO A 69 15.65 3.32 -0.16
N ARG A 70 15.75 2.00 -0.30
CA ARG A 70 16.16 1.39 -1.58
C ARG A 70 15.16 1.68 -2.71
N ILE A 71 13.94 2.11 -2.39
CA ILE A 71 12.93 2.41 -3.40
C ILE A 71 13.32 3.61 -4.25
N PHE A 72 14.12 4.52 -3.70
CA PHE A 72 14.47 5.76 -4.41
C PHE A 72 15.24 5.50 -5.70
N LYS A 73 15.98 4.41 -5.76
CA LYS A 73 16.70 4.02 -6.98
C LYS A 73 15.76 3.57 -8.09
N LEU A 74 14.54 3.23 -7.74
CA LEU A 74 13.55 2.70 -8.67
C LEU A 74 12.58 3.77 -9.14
N PHE A 75 12.66 4.98 -8.60
CA PHE A 75 11.78 6.06 -9.01
C PHE A 75 12.05 6.44 -10.47
N PRO A 76 10.98 6.82 -11.20
CA PRO A 76 11.15 7.35 -12.55
C PRO A 76 12.03 8.60 -12.53
N SER A 77 12.65 8.91 -13.65
CA SER A 77 13.50 10.09 -13.75
C SER A 77 12.71 11.41 -13.74
N GLU A 78 11.40 11.34 -13.93
CA GLU A 78 10.56 12.51 -13.88
C GLU A 78 10.46 13.04 -12.47
N LYS A 79 10.40 14.35 -12.32
CA LYS A 79 10.28 14.97 -10.99
C LYS A 79 8.96 14.69 -10.33
N ARG A 80 7.92 14.42 -11.12
CA ARG A 80 6.60 14.09 -10.62
C ARG A 80 6.08 12.88 -11.34
N PHE A 81 5.47 11.97 -10.60
CA PHE A 81 4.84 10.79 -11.17
C PHE A 81 3.73 10.33 -10.24
N PRO A 82 2.66 9.73 -10.77
CA PRO A 82 1.60 9.22 -9.91
C PRO A 82 2.10 8.01 -9.14
N ILE A 83 1.87 8.02 -7.83
CA ILE A 83 2.44 6.98 -6.96
C ILE A 83 1.76 5.63 -7.15
N MET A 84 0.45 5.62 -7.41
CA MET A 84 -0.26 4.34 -7.48
C MET A 84 0.15 3.48 -8.68
N PRO A 85 0.21 4.01 -9.89
CA PRO A 85 0.74 3.24 -11.02
C PRO A 85 2.17 2.76 -10.77
N PHE A 86 2.98 3.58 -10.12
CA PHE A 86 4.34 3.19 -9.76
C PHE A 86 4.33 1.99 -8.81
N TYR A 87 3.50 2.01 -7.78
CA TYR A 87 3.40 0.89 -6.84
C TYR A 87 2.87 -0.38 -7.51
N LEU A 88 1.90 -0.26 -8.39
CA LEU A 88 1.35 -1.43 -9.07
C LEU A 88 2.39 -2.09 -9.97
N ASP A 89 3.20 -1.28 -10.65
CA ASP A 89 4.26 -1.81 -11.48
C ASP A 89 5.36 -2.43 -10.61
N LEU A 90 5.74 -1.76 -9.54
CA LEU A 90 6.77 -2.24 -8.63
C LEU A 90 6.36 -3.55 -7.93
N ALA A 91 5.08 -3.70 -7.64
CA ALA A 91 4.57 -4.89 -6.96
C ALA A 91 4.76 -6.17 -7.77
N ARG A 92 5.07 -6.06 -9.05
CA ARG A 92 5.37 -7.23 -9.89
C ARG A 92 6.68 -7.90 -9.48
N THR A 93 7.60 -7.14 -8.93
CA THR A 93 8.93 -7.65 -8.61
C THR A 93 9.33 -7.48 -7.15
N GLU A 94 8.68 -6.55 -6.43
CA GLU A 94 9.04 -6.23 -5.06
C GLU A 94 7.82 -6.31 -4.15
N PRO A 95 7.96 -6.76 -2.90
CA PRO A 95 6.81 -6.88 -2.01
C PRO A 95 6.36 -5.50 -1.50
N ILE A 96 5.07 -5.23 -1.61
CA ILE A 96 4.46 -4.05 -1.00
C ILE A 96 3.42 -4.58 -0.02
N TYR A 97 3.66 -4.38 1.26
CA TYR A 97 2.81 -4.89 2.32
C TYR A 97 1.70 -3.90 2.65
N MET A 98 0.53 -4.42 2.99
CA MET A 98 -0.65 -3.61 3.30
C MET A 98 -1.02 -3.83 4.76
N HIS A 99 -0.79 -2.80 5.58
CA HIS A 99 -1.06 -2.86 7.00
C HIS A 99 -2.48 -2.34 7.27
N ARG A 100 -3.34 -3.21 7.81
CA ARG A 100 -4.72 -2.86 8.10
C ARG A 100 -4.83 -2.13 9.45
N HIS A 101 -5.65 -1.09 9.47
CA HIS A 101 -5.94 -0.37 10.71
C HIS A 101 -7.44 -0.19 10.89
N ASP A 102 -8.19 -1.26 10.66
CA ASP A 102 -9.66 -1.23 10.68
C ASP A 102 -10.25 -0.90 12.02
N ALA A 103 -9.49 -1.03 13.07
CA ALA A 103 -10.01 -0.84 14.41
C ALA A 103 -10.16 0.61 14.80
N ASP A 104 -10.26 1.49 13.83
CA ASP A 104 -10.47 2.86 14.03
C ASP A 104 -9.56 3.60 14.84
N GLU A 105 -8.54 2.99 15.25
CA GLU A 105 -7.52 3.74 15.74
C GLU A 105 -6.96 4.48 14.66
N TRP A 106 -6.57 5.65 14.89
CA TRP A 106 -5.60 6.30 14.10
C TRP A 106 -4.45 5.36 13.91
N ILE A 107 -4.01 5.23 12.69
CA ILE A 107 -2.73 4.66 12.42
C ILE A 107 -1.84 5.35 13.39
N ASP A 108 -1.07 4.61 14.11
CA ASP A 108 -0.33 5.15 15.21
C ASP A 108 0.73 6.13 14.74
N ILE A 109 0.24 7.24 14.24
CA ILE A 109 1.04 8.32 13.77
C ILE A 109 1.64 9.07 14.94
N GLY A 110 1.09 8.89 16.12
CA GLY A 110 1.68 9.42 17.31
C GLY A 110 3.13 9.03 17.45
N LYS A 111 3.45 7.84 16.98
CA LYS A 111 4.85 7.42 16.92
C LYS A 111 5.61 8.22 15.90
N LEU A 112 4.98 8.58 14.83
CA LEU A 112 5.60 9.38 13.81
C LEU A 112 5.85 10.79 14.30
N GLU A 113 4.95 11.35 15.08
CA GLU A 113 5.17 12.63 15.71
C GLU A 113 6.38 12.62 16.62
N ALA A 114 6.57 11.55 17.35
CA ALA A 114 7.75 11.39 18.16
C ALA A 114 9.02 11.43 17.31
N TYR A 115 8.96 10.88 16.11
CA TYR A 115 10.10 10.92 15.21
C TYR A 115 10.30 12.31 14.62
N SER A 116 9.23 12.98 14.28
CA SER A 116 9.36 14.29 13.64
C SER A 116 9.80 15.36 14.61
N ASN A 117 9.73 15.12 15.87
CA ASN A 117 10.22 16.05 16.90
C ASN A 117 11.70 15.87 17.20
N ILE A 118 12.34 14.99 16.55
CA ILE A 118 13.74 14.71 16.76
C ILE A 118 14.65 15.70 16.02
#